data_87d68fd1597dac76bcdf2e70eb75e939
#
_entry.id   87d68fd1597dac76bcdf2e70eb75e939
#
_cell.length_a   1.000
_cell.length_b   1.000
_cell.length_c   1.000
_cell.angle_alpha   90.00
_cell.angle_beta   90.00
_cell.angle_gamma   90.00
#
_symmetry.space_group_name_H-M   'P 1'
#
loop_
_entity.id
_entity.type
_entity.pdbx_description
1 polymer ?
#
loop_
_entity_poly.entity_id
_entity_poly.type
_entity_poly.pdbx_seq_one_letter_code
_entity_poly.pdbx_strand_id
1 'polypeptide(L)' 'MSARLAQLKALMAESPNDSFLWFAIAKEYEKQGKTTDALEFYQKLTVDAPDDVGTYY' A
#
# COMPACT_ATOMS: atom_id res chain seq x y z
N MET A 1 -0.65 -18.25 -0.51
CA MET A 1 -1.09 -17.17 -1.39
C MET A 1 -2.39 -16.59 -0.94
N SER A 2 -2.54 -15.31 -1.04
CA SER A 2 -3.72 -14.62 -0.52
C SER A 2 -4.62 -14.20 -1.68
N ALA A 3 -5.83 -14.74 -1.71
CA ALA A 3 -6.82 -14.30 -2.70
C ALA A 3 -7.14 -12.82 -2.51
N ARG A 4 -7.06 -12.36 -1.26
CA ARG A 4 -7.33 -10.96 -0.97
C ARG A 4 -6.30 -10.06 -1.63
N LEU A 5 -5.02 -10.47 -1.58
CA LEU A 5 -3.97 -9.69 -2.22
C LEU A 5 -4.19 -9.58 -3.72
N ALA A 6 -4.60 -10.68 -4.35
CA ALA A 6 -4.87 -10.67 -5.78
C ALA A 6 -6.03 -9.72 -6.10
N GLN A 7 -7.05 -9.72 -5.25
CA GLN A 7 -8.19 -8.83 -5.45
C GLN A 7 -7.77 -7.36 -5.29
N LEU A 8 -6.95 -7.08 -4.30
CA LEU A 8 -6.48 -5.72 -4.08
C LEU A 8 -5.64 -5.23 -5.24
N LYS A 9 -4.80 -6.10 -5.78
CA LYS A 9 -3.99 -5.72 -6.93
C LYS A 9 -4.85 -5.46 -8.16
N ALA A 10 -5.90 -6.24 -8.33
CA ALA A 10 -6.82 -6.02 -9.46
C ALA A 10 -7.52 -4.67 -9.32
N LEU A 11 -7.93 -4.33 -8.11
CA LEU A 11 -8.55 -3.04 -7.86
C LEU A 11 -7.56 -1.91 -8.10
N MET A 12 -6.32 -2.10 -7.72
CA MET A 12 -5.30 -1.09 -7.91
C MET A 12 -5.04 -0.83 -9.39
N ALA A 13 -5.19 -1.85 -10.22
CA ALA A 13 -5.02 -1.68 -11.65
C ALA A 13 -6.05 -0.71 -12.22
N GLU A 14 -7.24 -0.68 -11.61
CA GLU A 14 -8.29 0.23 -12.05
C GLU A 14 -8.18 1.59 -11.40
N SER A 15 -7.62 1.64 -10.20
CA SER A 15 -7.49 2.89 -9.45
C SER A 15 -6.08 3.02 -8.90
N PRO A 16 -5.09 3.24 -9.76
CA PRO A 16 -3.69 3.26 -9.30
C PRO A 16 -3.35 4.41 -8.37
N ASN A 17 -4.19 5.43 -8.33
CA ASN A 17 -3.95 6.58 -7.47
C ASN A 17 -4.64 6.49 -6.12
N ASP A 18 -5.28 5.37 -5.85
CA ASP A 18 -6.02 5.21 -4.61
C ASP A 18 -5.06 4.78 -3.49
N SER A 19 -4.71 5.73 -2.65
CA SER A 19 -3.77 5.46 -1.57
C SER A 19 -4.31 4.44 -0.59
N PHE A 20 -5.62 4.35 -0.45
CA PHE A 20 -6.21 3.34 0.42
C PHE A 20 -5.86 1.93 -0.05
N LEU A 21 -5.89 1.70 -1.36
CA LEU A 21 -5.52 0.40 -1.91
C LEU A 21 -4.05 0.09 -1.67
N TRP A 22 -3.20 1.09 -1.84
CA TRP A 22 -1.78 0.91 -1.55
C TRP A 22 -1.55 0.51 -0.11
N PHE A 23 -2.26 1.19 0.80
CA PHE A 23 -2.15 0.88 2.21
C PHE A 23 -2.63 -0.54 2.50
N ALA A 24 -3.76 -0.93 1.91
CA ALA A 24 -4.31 -2.25 2.13
C ALA A 24 -3.36 -3.35 1.65
N ILE A 25 -2.73 -3.12 0.49
CA ILE A 25 -1.79 -4.10 -0.05
C ILE A 25 -0.57 -4.21 0.86
N ALA A 26 -0.08 -3.09 1.35
CA ALA A 26 1.05 -3.11 2.27
C ALA A 26 0.72 -3.92 3.51
N LYS A 27 -0.47 -3.76 4.03
CA LYS A 27 -0.90 -4.52 5.21
C LYS A 27 -0.93 -6.01 4.93
N GLU A 28 -1.41 -6.39 3.74
CA GLU A 28 -1.42 -7.80 3.39
C GLU A 28 -0.03 -8.38 3.30
N TYR A 29 0.89 -7.64 2.72
CA TYR A 29 2.29 -8.09 2.67
C TYR A 29 2.84 -8.28 4.08
N GLU A 30 2.53 -7.37 4.97
CA GLU A 30 2.95 -7.48 6.36
C GLU A 30 2.45 -8.77 6.98
N LYS A 31 1.17 -9.07 6.75
CA LYS A 31 0.58 -10.28 7.31
C LYS A 31 1.26 -11.54 6.80
N GLN A 32 1.76 -11.49 5.58
CA GLN A 32 2.43 -12.63 4.98
C GLN A 32 3.92 -12.69 5.35
N GLY A 33 4.39 -11.74 6.12
CA GLY A 33 5.80 -11.72 6.50
C GLY A 33 6.70 -11.09 5.46
N LYS A 34 6.12 -10.47 4.44
CA LYS A 34 6.90 -9.83 3.38
C LYS A 34 7.14 -8.37 3.74
N THR A 35 7.95 -8.16 4.75
CA THR A 35 8.17 -6.83 5.30
C THR A 35 8.77 -5.88 4.29
N THR A 36 9.71 -6.36 3.49
CA THR A 36 10.37 -5.51 2.51
C THR A 36 9.38 -4.98 1.50
N ASP A 37 8.51 -5.85 1.00
CA ASP A 37 7.49 -5.42 0.04
C ASP A 37 6.53 -4.43 0.68
N ALA A 38 6.15 -4.68 1.92
CA ALA A 38 5.26 -3.77 2.63
C ALA A 38 5.89 -2.40 2.77
N LEU A 39 7.17 -2.35 3.11
CA LEU A 39 7.88 -1.10 3.26
C LEU A 39 7.89 -0.30 1.96
N GLU A 40 8.09 -0.97 0.84
CA GLU A 40 8.10 -0.29 -0.43
C GLU A 40 6.77 0.40 -0.71
N PHE A 41 5.68 -0.27 -0.39
CA PHE A 41 4.36 0.32 -0.57
C PHE A 41 4.14 1.49 0.37
N TYR A 42 4.59 1.38 1.61
CA TYR A 42 4.47 2.49 2.56
C TYR A 42 5.30 3.68 2.12
N GLN A 43 6.50 3.44 1.59
CA GLN A 43 7.33 4.52 1.11
C GLN A 43 6.69 5.24 -0.07
N LYS A 44 6.05 4.49 -0.96
CA LYS A 44 5.36 5.10 -2.08
C LYS A 44 4.23 5.99 -1.59
N LEU A 45 3.52 5.56 -0.57
CA LEU A 45 2.46 6.38 0.01
C LEU A 45 3.02 7.70 0.53
N THR A 46 4.16 7.63 1.20
CA THR A 46 4.79 8.81 1.76
C THR A 46 5.20 9.78 0.65
N VAL A 47 5.75 9.25 -0.43
CA VAL A 47 6.19 10.10 -1.53
C VAL A 47 5.01 10.74 -2.24
N ASP A 48 3.93 9.98 -2.42
CA ASP A 48 2.78 10.47 -3.15
C ASP A 48 1.92 11.44 -2.34
N ALA A 49 2.06 11.43 -1.02
CA ALA A 49 1.27 12.28 -0.15
C ALA A 49 2.16 12.97 0.88
N PRO A 50 3.06 13.82 0.42
CA PRO A 50 3.99 14.49 1.34
C PRO A 50 3.30 15.43 2.32
N ASP A 51 2.16 15.98 1.93
CA ASP A 51 1.43 16.88 2.80
C ASP A 51 0.96 16.18 4.06
N ASP A 52 0.54 14.94 3.91
CA ASP A 52 0.11 14.16 5.05
C ASP A 52 1.26 13.93 6.02
N VAL A 53 2.43 13.74 5.47
CA VAL A 53 3.62 13.56 6.30
C VAL A 53 3.92 14.83 7.06
N GLY A 54 3.73 15.97 6.41
CA GLY A 54 4.01 17.25 7.04
C GLY A 54 3.16 17.51 8.26
N THR A 55 1.94 17.06 8.25
CA THR A 55 1.04 17.26 9.38
C THR A 55 1.33 16.32 10.53
N TYR A 56 2.20 15.41 10.34
CA TYR A 56 2.50 14.39 11.30
C TYR A 56 3.12 14.94 12.56
N TYR A 57 3.82 15.99 12.45
CA TYR A 57 4.49 16.61 13.58
C TYR A 57 3.61 17.65 14.24
#